data_44f1486a689ee08fa2db74c284ffe3b7
#
_entry.id   44f1486a689ee08fa2db74c284ffe3b7
#
_cell.length_a   1.000
_cell.length_b   1.000
_cell.length_c   1.000
_cell.angle_alpha   90.00
_cell.angle_beta   90.00
_cell.angle_gamma   90.00
#
_symmetry.space_group_name_H-M   'P 1'
#
loop_
_entity.id
_entity.type
_entity.pdbx_description
1 polymer ?
#
loop_
_entity_poly.entity_id
_entity_poly.type
_entity_poly.pdbx_seq_one_letter_code
_entity_poly.pdbx_strand_id
1 'polypeptide(L)'
;MRKKLLWIALALMMLVALPACNKKSDTDMAKESIEGFMTAIQKLDVDEAQKHVLDKDKGAMKDDDFMKDMDNPENKLVADILKSAKFEFKSGEIKDGAEDGTMTYTITSKDFMGIMTQSMDDIMAGKSDEEIMAGIDVSKLEDKTKDVEIAVKKEGDTWKVADPETIMMEMVGMGDMAGMAEGAAEADGEGE
;
A
#
# COMPACT_ATOMS: atom_id res chain seq x y z
N MET A 1 64.92 -5.87 -5.53
CA MET A 1 63.88 -5.04 -6.17
C MET A 1 62.78 -5.85 -6.87
N ARG A 2 63.01 -7.06 -7.37
CA ARG A 2 62.00 -7.88 -8.09
C ARG A 2 60.81 -8.39 -7.21
N LYS A 3 61.06 -8.65 -5.89
CA LYS A 3 60.02 -9.14 -4.98
C LYS A 3 58.98 -8.08 -4.59
N LYS A 4 59.33 -6.79 -4.57
CA LYS A 4 58.41 -5.69 -4.23
C LYS A 4 57.47 -5.35 -5.41
N LEU A 5 57.90 -5.56 -6.65
CA LEU A 5 57.08 -5.39 -7.85
C LEU A 5 55.98 -6.46 -7.98
N LEU A 6 56.26 -7.71 -7.51
CA LEU A 6 55.28 -8.80 -7.54
C LEU A 6 54.10 -8.54 -6.59
N TRP A 7 54.35 -7.94 -5.43
CA TRP A 7 53.30 -7.60 -4.47
C TRP A 7 52.41 -6.45 -4.93
N ILE A 8 52.96 -5.49 -5.65
CA ILE A 8 52.22 -4.37 -6.25
C ILE A 8 51.34 -4.86 -7.39
N ALA A 9 51.82 -5.81 -8.22
CA ALA A 9 51.01 -6.42 -9.28
C ALA A 9 49.86 -7.28 -8.73
N LEU A 10 50.05 -7.98 -7.61
CA LEU A 10 49.01 -8.76 -6.97
C LEU A 10 47.95 -7.87 -6.29
N ALA A 11 48.37 -6.74 -5.73
CA ALA A 11 47.43 -5.75 -5.12
C ALA A 11 46.61 -5.00 -6.21
N LEU A 12 47.19 -4.78 -7.40
CA LEU A 12 46.47 -4.15 -8.53
C LEU A 12 45.45 -5.11 -9.17
N MET A 13 45.70 -6.44 -9.16
CA MET A 13 44.73 -7.42 -9.66
C MET A 13 43.49 -7.59 -8.77
N MET A 14 43.57 -7.25 -7.49
CA MET A 14 42.39 -7.30 -6.59
C MET A 14 41.44 -6.09 -6.74
N LEU A 15 41.87 -5.04 -7.44
CA LEU A 15 41.08 -3.82 -7.66
C LEU A 15 40.21 -3.84 -8.92
N VAL A 16 40.32 -4.88 -9.76
CA VAL A 16 39.57 -5.01 -11.02
C VAL A 16 38.34 -5.95 -10.87
N ALA A 17 38.15 -6.55 -9.72
CA ALA A 17 37.08 -7.51 -9.50
C ALA A 17 35.92 -6.91 -8.69
N LEU A 18 35.36 -5.75 -9.07
CA LEU A 18 34.01 -5.33 -8.66
C LEU A 18 33.47 -4.25 -9.59
N PRO A 19 32.89 -4.60 -10.72
CA PRO A 19 31.56 -4.18 -10.98
C PRO A 19 30.64 -5.39 -10.78
N ALA A 20 30.49 -5.86 -9.55
CA ALA A 20 29.28 -6.57 -9.21
C ALA A 20 28.17 -5.54 -9.43
N CYS A 21 27.47 -5.66 -10.54
CA CYS A 21 26.22 -4.99 -10.79
C CYS A 21 25.39 -5.07 -9.49
N ASN A 22 25.22 -3.92 -8.85
CA ASN A 22 24.30 -3.76 -7.74
C ASN A 22 22.87 -3.73 -8.33
N LYS A 23 22.56 -4.79 -9.12
CA LYS A 23 21.21 -4.96 -9.65
C LYS A 23 20.36 -5.37 -8.45
N LYS A 24 19.42 -4.52 -8.06
CA LYS A 24 18.45 -4.88 -7.03
C LYS A 24 17.79 -6.21 -7.41
N SER A 25 17.54 -7.06 -6.44
CA SER A 25 16.76 -8.28 -6.66
C SER A 25 15.33 -7.94 -7.08
N ASP A 26 14.66 -8.86 -7.77
CA ASP A 26 13.24 -8.70 -8.09
C ASP A 26 12.41 -8.49 -6.80
N THR A 27 12.76 -9.17 -5.70
CA THR A 27 12.17 -8.97 -4.37
C THR A 27 12.33 -7.53 -3.86
N ASP A 28 13.54 -6.95 -3.94
CA ASP A 28 13.79 -5.59 -3.46
C ASP A 28 13.05 -4.56 -4.32
N MET A 29 13.00 -4.76 -5.64
CA MET A 29 12.28 -3.86 -6.54
C MET A 29 10.78 -3.89 -6.32
N ALA A 30 10.19 -5.07 -6.10
CA ALA A 30 8.78 -5.22 -5.79
C ALA A 30 8.43 -4.59 -4.43
N LYS A 31 9.27 -4.81 -3.42
CA LYS A 31 9.14 -4.19 -2.11
C LYS A 31 9.16 -2.66 -2.21
N GLU A 32 10.12 -2.10 -2.95
CA GLU A 32 10.22 -0.66 -3.18
C GLU A 32 8.97 -0.09 -3.88
N SER A 33 8.38 -0.85 -4.81
CA SER A 33 7.15 -0.45 -5.48
C SER A 33 5.95 -0.41 -4.51
N ILE A 34 5.76 -1.43 -3.69
CA ILE A 34 4.69 -1.47 -2.69
C ILE A 34 4.85 -0.34 -1.66
N GLU A 35 6.05 -0.19 -1.10
CA GLU A 35 6.34 0.85 -0.10
C GLU A 35 6.22 2.26 -0.69
N GLY A 36 6.63 2.44 -1.95
CA GLY A 36 6.45 3.67 -2.71
C GLY A 36 4.99 4.03 -2.88
N PHE A 37 4.16 3.06 -3.28
CA PHE A 37 2.72 3.22 -3.40
C PHE A 37 2.08 3.64 -2.08
N MET A 38 2.27 2.85 -1.01
CA MET A 38 1.67 3.14 0.29
C MET A 38 2.12 4.50 0.85
N THR A 39 3.40 4.84 0.67
CA THR A 39 3.94 6.15 1.09
C THR A 39 3.32 7.30 0.31
N ALA A 40 3.09 7.13 -0.99
CA ALA A 40 2.44 8.13 -1.83
C ALA A 40 0.97 8.33 -1.40
N ILE A 41 0.25 7.25 -1.11
CA ILE A 41 -1.13 7.31 -0.58
C ILE A 41 -1.17 8.03 0.77
N GLN A 42 -0.26 7.75 1.70
CA GLN A 42 -0.17 8.48 2.97
C GLN A 42 0.05 9.99 2.79
N LYS A 43 0.77 10.38 1.74
CA LYS A 43 1.01 11.79 1.38
C LYS A 43 -0.10 12.40 0.54
N LEU A 44 -1.10 11.60 0.14
CA LEU A 44 -2.16 11.97 -0.78
C LEU A 44 -1.61 12.42 -2.15
N ASP A 45 -0.46 11.87 -2.55
CA ASP A 45 0.20 12.14 -3.83
C ASP A 45 -0.21 11.08 -4.86
N VAL A 46 -1.36 11.34 -5.53
CA VAL A 46 -1.93 10.43 -6.54
C VAL A 46 -0.99 10.23 -7.71
N ASP A 47 -0.32 11.30 -8.15
CA ASP A 47 0.58 11.23 -9.30
C ASP A 47 1.80 10.35 -9.00
N GLU A 48 2.31 10.41 -7.77
CA GLU A 48 3.38 9.51 -7.33
C GLU A 48 2.87 8.08 -7.17
N ALA A 49 1.70 7.88 -6.53
CA ALA A 49 1.11 6.55 -6.34
C ALA A 49 0.90 5.82 -7.67
N GLN A 50 0.42 6.53 -8.70
CA GLN A 50 0.21 5.97 -10.05
C GLN A 50 1.48 5.44 -10.72
N LYS A 51 2.67 5.87 -10.30
CA LYS A 51 3.93 5.34 -10.83
C LYS A 51 4.20 3.91 -10.36
N HIS A 52 3.54 3.49 -9.29
CA HIS A 52 3.72 2.20 -8.64
C HIS A 52 2.63 1.18 -8.98
N VAL A 53 1.59 1.54 -9.73
CA VAL A 53 0.51 0.65 -10.16
C VAL A 53 0.59 0.29 -11.64
N LEU A 54 -0.07 -0.79 -12.03
CA LEU A 54 -0.17 -1.21 -13.41
C LEU A 54 -0.87 -0.14 -14.27
N ASP A 55 -0.45 0.01 -15.52
CA ASP A 55 -1.00 1.04 -16.41
C ASP A 55 -2.53 0.95 -16.58
N LYS A 56 -3.08 -0.28 -16.58
CA LYS A 56 -4.53 -0.53 -16.66
C LYS A 56 -5.30 0.00 -15.44
N ASP A 57 -4.66 0.08 -14.26
CA ASP A 57 -5.31 0.43 -12.99
C ASP A 57 -5.14 1.92 -12.62
N LYS A 58 -4.30 2.66 -13.37
CA LYS A 58 -4.08 4.11 -13.16
C LYS A 58 -5.34 4.94 -13.34
N GLY A 59 -6.26 4.51 -14.23
CA GLY A 59 -7.51 5.20 -14.50
C GLY A 59 -8.42 5.27 -13.27
N ALA A 60 -8.57 4.16 -12.56
CA ALA A 60 -9.41 4.07 -11.38
C ALA A 60 -8.99 5.06 -10.28
N MET A 61 -7.69 5.29 -10.11
CA MET A 61 -7.18 6.24 -9.11
C MET A 61 -7.39 7.72 -9.49
N LYS A 62 -7.57 8.04 -10.80
CA LYS A 62 -7.79 9.43 -11.24
C LYS A 62 -9.21 9.90 -11.04
N ASP A 63 -10.15 8.97 -11.12
CA ASP A 63 -11.58 9.26 -11.03
C ASP A 63 -12.06 9.28 -9.57
N ASP A 64 -11.19 9.00 -8.61
CA ASP A 64 -11.50 9.04 -7.19
C ASP A 64 -11.74 10.48 -6.72
N ASP A 65 -13.02 10.88 -6.70
CA ASP A 65 -13.48 12.20 -6.24
C ASP A 65 -13.06 12.48 -4.79
N PHE A 66 -12.82 11.42 -4.00
CA PHE A 66 -12.33 11.47 -2.64
C PHE A 66 -11.00 12.22 -2.50
N MET A 67 -10.07 12.03 -3.45
CA MET A 67 -8.75 12.70 -3.42
C MET A 67 -8.81 14.16 -3.92
N LYS A 68 -9.92 14.59 -4.52
CA LYS A 68 -10.04 15.90 -5.18
C LYS A 68 -10.65 16.99 -4.28
N ASP A 69 -11.52 16.63 -3.35
CA ASP A 69 -12.25 17.59 -2.48
C ASP A 69 -11.90 17.38 -1.01
N MET A 70 -10.69 17.81 -0.62
CA MET A 70 -10.20 17.72 0.75
C MET A 70 -10.84 18.76 1.71
N ASP A 71 -11.63 19.69 1.17
CA ASP A 71 -12.40 20.65 1.98
C ASP A 71 -13.69 20.00 2.52
N ASN A 72 -14.12 18.89 1.92
CA ASN A 72 -15.21 18.07 2.44
C ASN A 72 -14.78 17.38 3.75
N PRO A 73 -15.53 17.52 4.86
CA PRO A 73 -15.19 16.90 6.13
C PRO A 73 -15.01 15.37 6.07
N GLU A 74 -15.80 14.66 5.24
CA GLU A 74 -15.71 13.22 5.06
C GLU A 74 -14.37 12.83 4.41
N ASN A 75 -14.00 13.51 3.33
CA ASN A 75 -12.74 13.29 2.63
C ASN A 75 -11.54 13.62 3.52
N LYS A 76 -11.67 14.68 4.34
CA LYS A 76 -10.66 15.03 5.34
C LYS A 76 -10.47 13.93 6.37
N LEU A 77 -11.57 13.33 6.87
CA LEU A 77 -11.50 12.21 7.83
C LEU A 77 -10.73 11.04 7.24
N VAL A 78 -11.08 10.62 6.01
CA VAL A 78 -10.38 9.53 5.32
C VAL A 78 -8.90 9.88 5.07
N ALA A 79 -8.61 11.12 4.67
CA ALA A 79 -7.25 11.60 4.51
C ALA A 79 -6.43 11.51 5.81
N ASP A 80 -7.01 11.89 6.94
CA ASP A 80 -6.33 11.84 8.24
C ASP A 80 -6.11 10.37 8.70
N ILE A 81 -7.04 9.47 8.38
CA ILE A 81 -6.87 8.03 8.60
C ILE A 81 -5.71 7.49 7.74
N LEU A 82 -5.70 7.76 6.43
CA LEU A 82 -4.63 7.33 5.52
C LEU A 82 -3.25 7.81 5.98
N LYS A 83 -3.13 9.08 6.39
CA LYS A 83 -1.88 9.64 6.92
C LYS A 83 -1.41 8.96 8.21
N SER A 84 -2.34 8.43 9.01
CA SER A 84 -2.04 7.76 10.26
C SER A 84 -1.70 6.26 10.10
N ALA A 85 -2.05 5.66 8.96
CA ALA A 85 -1.79 4.26 8.67
C ALA A 85 -0.28 3.95 8.77
N LYS A 86 0.05 2.73 9.20
CA LYS A 86 1.44 2.24 9.26
C LYS A 86 1.51 0.93 8.49
N PHE A 87 2.66 0.64 7.93
CA PHE A 87 2.90 -0.61 7.24
C PHE A 87 4.32 -1.11 7.52
N GLU A 88 4.45 -2.43 7.59
CA GLU A 88 5.73 -3.09 7.82
C GLU A 88 5.79 -4.35 6.95
N PHE A 89 6.90 -4.54 6.24
CA PHE A 89 7.13 -5.76 5.49
C PHE A 89 7.24 -6.95 6.44
N LYS A 90 6.46 -8.00 6.19
CA LYS A 90 6.43 -9.20 7.00
C LYS A 90 7.17 -10.36 6.34
N SER A 91 6.81 -10.67 5.10
CA SER A 91 7.38 -11.81 4.37
C SER A 91 7.05 -11.73 2.87
N GLY A 92 7.75 -12.53 2.10
CA GLY A 92 7.58 -12.70 0.66
C GLY A 92 8.92 -12.68 -0.05
N GLU A 93 9.06 -13.52 -1.05
CA GLU A 93 10.25 -13.61 -1.90
C GLU A 93 9.78 -13.80 -3.35
N ILE A 94 10.31 -13.00 -4.23
CA ILE A 94 10.08 -13.12 -5.67
C ILE A 94 11.27 -13.81 -6.29
N LYS A 95 11.01 -14.92 -6.96
CA LYS A 95 12.05 -15.67 -7.67
C LYS A 95 12.58 -14.87 -8.85
N ASP A 96 13.88 -14.93 -9.06
CA ASP A 96 14.51 -14.28 -10.21
C ASP A 96 13.84 -14.70 -11.52
N GLY A 97 13.46 -13.72 -12.34
CA GLY A 97 12.80 -13.95 -13.61
C GLY A 97 11.30 -14.24 -13.53
N ALA A 98 10.67 -14.16 -12.35
CA ALA A 98 9.22 -14.19 -12.23
C ALA A 98 8.59 -12.92 -12.83
N GLU A 99 7.36 -13.04 -13.32
CA GLU A 99 6.58 -11.93 -13.86
C GLU A 99 5.50 -11.44 -12.88
N ASP A 100 5.22 -12.22 -11.86
CA ASP A 100 4.30 -11.90 -10.77
C ASP A 100 4.81 -12.46 -9.44
N GLY A 101 4.20 -11.99 -8.35
CA GLY A 101 4.51 -12.44 -7.01
C GLY A 101 3.57 -11.84 -5.98
N THR A 102 3.72 -12.30 -4.75
CA THR A 102 2.94 -11.83 -3.61
C THR A 102 3.87 -11.53 -2.43
N MET A 103 3.62 -10.43 -1.76
CA MET A 103 4.32 -10.04 -0.53
C MET A 103 3.33 -9.79 0.57
N THR A 104 3.67 -10.17 1.80
CA THR A 104 2.84 -9.92 2.97
C THR A 104 3.36 -8.70 3.71
N TYR A 105 2.48 -7.78 3.98
CA TYR A 105 2.70 -6.62 4.83
C TYR A 105 1.77 -6.65 6.03
N THR A 106 2.26 -6.22 7.18
CA THR A 106 1.41 -5.90 8.31
C THR A 106 0.98 -4.45 8.17
N ILE A 107 -0.32 -4.20 7.99
CA ILE A 107 -0.90 -2.87 7.91
C ILE A 107 -1.63 -2.58 9.23
N THR A 108 -1.36 -1.42 9.80
CA THR A 108 -2.07 -0.88 10.97
C THR A 108 -2.82 0.36 10.53
N SER A 109 -4.14 0.32 10.63
CA SER A 109 -5.06 1.42 10.29
C SER A 109 -5.95 1.75 11.48
N LYS A 110 -6.73 2.83 11.39
CA LYS A 110 -7.75 3.16 12.37
C LYS A 110 -9.00 2.31 12.19
N ASP A 111 -9.70 2.02 13.28
CA ASP A 111 -10.96 1.27 13.25
C ASP A 111 -12.09 2.10 12.61
N PHE A 112 -12.18 2.08 11.29
CA PHE A 112 -13.22 2.78 10.55
C PHE A 112 -14.63 2.20 10.86
N MET A 113 -14.75 0.90 11.09
CA MET A 113 -16.02 0.28 11.46
C MET A 113 -16.51 0.75 12.83
N GLY A 114 -15.58 0.99 13.75
CA GLY A 114 -15.90 1.63 15.05
C GLY A 114 -16.48 3.03 14.88
N ILE A 115 -15.92 3.82 13.93
CA ILE A 115 -16.48 5.14 13.59
C ILE A 115 -17.92 5.01 13.09
N MET A 116 -18.15 4.12 12.12
CA MET A 116 -19.49 3.90 11.55
C MET A 116 -20.50 3.50 12.63
N THR A 117 -20.12 2.59 13.53
CA THR A 117 -21.00 2.15 14.64
C THR A 117 -21.33 3.32 15.57
N GLN A 118 -20.34 4.10 15.96
CA GLN A 118 -20.54 5.28 16.81
C GLN A 118 -21.41 6.34 16.12
N SER A 119 -21.19 6.57 14.82
CA SER A 119 -22.00 7.51 14.04
C SER A 119 -23.46 7.08 13.96
N MET A 120 -23.74 5.78 13.83
CA MET A 120 -25.13 5.28 13.87
C MET A 120 -25.79 5.55 15.23
N ASP A 121 -25.10 5.33 16.34
CA ASP A 121 -25.60 5.63 17.67
C ASP A 121 -25.89 7.13 17.84
N ASP A 122 -25.03 7.98 17.31
CA ASP A 122 -25.17 9.43 17.34
C ASP A 122 -26.35 9.93 16.47
N ILE A 123 -26.58 9.32 15.30
CA ILE A 123 -27.77 9.56 14.45
C ILE A 123 -29.05 9.17 15.22
N MET A 124 -29.06 8.02 15.87
CA MET A 124 -30.19 7.56 16.66
C MET A 124 -30.46 8.48 17.88
N ALA A 125 -29.42 9.14 18.40
CA ALA A 125 -29.51 10.14 19.43
C ALA A 125 -29.96 11.53 18.90
N GLY A 126 -30.17 11.68 17.59
CA GLY A 126 -30.66 12.90 16.93
C GLY A 126 -29.60 13.97 16.69
N LYS A 127 -28.30 13.61 16.68
CA LYS A 127 -27.24 14.54 16.32
C LYS A 127 -27.23 14.82 14.80
N SER A 128 -26.84 16.01 14.42
CA SER A 128 -26.62 16.35 13.00
C SER A 128 -25.31 15.76 12.47
N ASP A 129 -25.21 15.62 11.14
CA ASP A 129 -23.99 15.13 10.48
C ASP A 129 -22.77 15.99 10.84
N GLU A 130 -22.94 17.32 10.96
CA GLU A 130 -21.88 18.24 11.37
C GLU A 130 -21.40 17.96 12.81
N GLU A 131 -22.32 17.68 13.74
CA GLU A 131 -21.99 17.35 15.14
C GLU A 131 -21.26 16.00 15.23
N ILE A 132 -21.70 15.02 14.43
CA ILE A 132 -21.07 13.69 14.36
C ILE A 132 -19.64 13.84 13.84
N MET A 133 -19.46 14.47 12.70
CA MET A 133 -18.14 14.66 12.08
C MET A 133 -17.18 15.46 12.96
N ALA A 134 -17.67 16.50 13.64
CA ALA A 134 -16.87 17.29 14.59
C ALA A 134 -16.46 16.50 15.84
N GLY A 135 -17.23 15.46 16.19
CA GLY A 135 -16.95 14.57 17.32
C GLY A 135 -15.87 13.51 17.04
N ILE A 136 -15.53 13.25 15.79
CA ILE A 136 -14.54 12.23 15.41
C ILE A 136 -13.12 12.79 15.55
N ASP A 137 -12.36 12.21 16.48
CA ASP A 137 -10.93 12.50 16.67
C ASP A 137 -10.12 11.26 16.27
N VAL A 138 -9.54 11.28 15.06
CA VAL A 138 -8.77 10.17 14.51
C VAL A 138 -7.65 9.71 15.43
N SER A 139 -7.07 10.61 16.23
CA SER A 139 -6.00 10.27 17.16
C SER A 139 -6.44 9.38 18.33
N LYS A 140 -7.73 9.35 18.62
CA LYS A 140 -8.33 8.57 19.72
C LYS A 140 -8.95 7.25 19.26
N LEU A 141 -9.05 7.06 17.93
CA LEU A 141 -9.55 5.80 17.40
C LEU A 141 -8.59 4.66 17.70
N GLU A 142 -9.14 3.48 17.93
CA GLU A 142 -8.34 2.27 18.11
C GLU A 142 -7.57 1.93 16.82
N ASP A 143 -6.38 1.39 17.01
CA ASP A 143 -5.59 0.84 15.91
C ASP A 143 -5.99 -0.62 15.66
N LYS A 144 -6.28 -0.95 14.40
CA LYS A 144 -6.45 -2.33 13.94
C LYS A 144 -5.25 -2.72 13.09
N THR A 145 -4.72 -3.92 13.35
CA THR A 145 -3.55 -4.44 12.65
C THR A 145 -3.93 -5.74 11.94
N LYS A 146 -3.60 -5.84 10.66
CA LYS A 146 -3.89 -6.98 9.81
C LYS A 146 -2.70 -7.30 8.91
N ASP A 147 -2.49 -8.59 8.64
CA ASP A 147 -1.56 -9.04 7.61
C ASP A 147 -2.27 -9.10 6.27
N VAL A 148 -1.72 -8.42 5.28
CA VAL A 148 -2.30 -8.24 3.95
C VAL A 148 -1.36 -8.81 2.91
N GLU A 149 -1.87 -9.67 2.05
CA GLU A 149 -1.15 -10.19 0.89
C GLU A 149 -1.31 -9.20 -0.27
N ILE A 150 -0.19 -8.68 -0.75
CA ILE A 150 -0.14 -7.69 -1.82
C ILE A 150 0.44 -8.35 -3.07
N ALA A 151 -0.39 -8.44 -4.10
CA ALA A 151 0.03 -8.93 -5.40
C ALA A 151 0.81 -7.86 -6.17
N VAL A 152 1.89 -8.27 -6.81
CA VAL A 152 2.70 -7.45 -7.70
C VAL A 152 2.91 -8.14 -9.04
N LYS A 153 3.04 -7.35 -10.10
CA LYS A 153 3.36 -7.82 -11.44
C LYS A 153 4.48 -6.98 -12.06
N LYS A 154 5.25 -7.62 -12.91
CA LYS A 154 6.29 -6.97 -13.67
C LYS A 154 5.70 -6.32 -14.93
N GLU A 155 6.02 -5.05 -15.13
CA GLU A 155 5.64 -4.29 -16.33
C GLU A 155 6.92 -3.66 -16.91
N GLY A 156 7.41 -4.26 -18.00
CA GLY A 156 8.75 -3.99 -18.49
C GLY A 156 9.82 -4.42 -17.49
N ASP A 157 10.68 -3.49 -17.08
CA ASP A 157 11.75 -3.73 -16.10
C ASP A 157 11.36 -3.31 -14.66
N THR A 158 10.09 -2.95 -14.43
CA THR A 158 9.62 -2.43 -13.15
C THR A 158 8.55 -3.33 -12.54
N TRP A 159 8.56 -3.45 -11.22
CA TRP A 159 7.50 -4.09 -10.47
C TRP A 159 6.38 -3.10 -10.16
N LYS A 160 5.14 -3.54 -10.21
CA LYS A 160 3.93 -2.74 -10.03
C LYS A 160 2.96 -3.44 -9.09
N VAL A 161 2.26 -2.67 -8.28
CA VAL A 161 1.12 -3.14 -7.50
C VAL A 161 -0.01 -3.55 -8.47
N ALA A 162 -0.56 -4.75 -8.27
CA ALA A 162 -1.57 -5.31 -9.15
C ALA A 162 -3.00 -5.07 -8.66
N ASP A 163 -3.17 -4.74 -7.39
CA ASP A 163 -4.47 -4.43 -6.77
C ASP A 163 -4.30 -3.26 -5.78
N PRO A 164 -4.26 -2.03 -6.29
CA PRO A 164 -4.10 -0.84 -5.46
C PRO A 164 -5.33 -0.57 -4.57
N GLU A 165 -6.53 -0.96 -5.01
CA GLU A 165 -7.78 -0.71 -4.30
C GLU A 165 -7.82 -1.47 -2.97
N THR A 166 -7.48 -2.76 -2.99
CA THR A 166 -7.39 -3.56 -1.76
C THR A 166 -6.44 -2.94 -0.74
N ILE A 167 -5.27 -2.44 -1.17
CA ILE A 167 -4.32 -1.79 -0.26
C ILE A 167 -4.93 -0.51 0.34
N MET A 168 -5.57 0.31 -0.48
CA MET A 168 -6.21 1.55 -0.02
C MET A 168 -7.32 1.26 0.99
N MET A 169 -8.17 0.27 0.73
CA MET A 169 -9.24 -0.17 1.64
C MET A 169 -8.67 -0.63 2.99
N GLU A 170 -7.60 -1.42 2.98
CA GLU A 170 -6.93 -1.85 4.21
C GLU A 170 -6.28 -0.68 4.97
N MET A 171 -5.67 0.28 4.26
CA MET A 171 -5.09 1.48 4.86
C MET A 171 -6.14 2.41 5.48
N VAL A 172 -7.36 2.44 4.96
CA VAL A 172 -8.50 3.17 5.55
C VAL A 172 -9.16 2.40 6.70
N GLY A 173 -8.89 1.09 6.84
CA GLY A 173 -9.52 0.24 7.85
C GLY A 173 -10.87 -0.33 7.40
N MET A 174 -11.11 -0.38 6.10
CA MET A 174 -12.32 -0.91 5.46
C MET A 174 -12.10 -2.26 4.78
N GLY A 175 -10.93 -2.87 4.89
CA GLY A 175 -10.58 -4.09 4.19
C GLY A 175 -11.48 -5.30 4.48
N ASP A 176 -12.11 -5.33 5.65
CA ASP A 176 -13.08 -6.38 5.98
C ASP A 176 -14.40 -6.25 5.18
N MET A 177 -14.71 -5.06 4.65
CA MET A 177 -15.90 -4.84 3.80
C MET A 177 -15.70 -5.38 2.38
N ALA A 178 -14.47 -5.38 1.86
CA ALA A 178 -14.17 -5.92 0.54
C ALA A 178 -14.54 -7.42 0.45
N GLY A 179 -14.23 -8.21 1.48
CA GLY A 179 -14.61 -9.63 1.55
C GLY A 179 -16.12 -9.89 1.65
N MET A 180 -16.90 -8.93 2.14
CA MET A 180 -18.36 -9.07 2.19
C MET A 180 -19.00 -8.86 0.81
N ALA A 181 -18.42 -8.01 -0.04
CA ALA A 181 -18.92 -7.75 -1.37
C ALA A 181 -18.68 -8.93 -2.33
N GLU A 182 -17.56 -9.62 -2.22
CA GLU A 182 -17.27 -10.83 -3.01
C GLU A 182 -18.18 -12.01 -2.62
N GLY A 183 -18.44 -12.22 -1.32
CA GLY A 183 -19.33 -13.28 -0.83
C GLY A 183 -20.81 -13.06 -1.22
N ALA A 184 -21.25 -11.84 -1.47
CA ALA A 184 -22.61 -11.55 -1.93
C ALA A 184 -22.80 -11.85 -3.42
N ALA A 185 -21.75 -11.69 -4.23
CA ALA A 185 -21.81 -11.96 -5.67
C ALA A 185 -21.85 -13.47 -6.00
N GLU A 186 -21.29 -14.32 -5.14
CA GLU A 186 -21.34 -15.78 -5.31
C GLU A 186 -22.70 -16.40 -4.90
N ALA A 187 -23.46 -15.72 -4.01
CA ALA A 187 -24.75 -16.22 -3.52
C ALA A 187 -25.91 -16.07 -4.52
N ASP A 188 -25.82 -15.17 -5.49
CA ASP A 188 -26.85 -14.95 -6.51
C ASP A 188 -26.68 -15.84 -7.77
N GLY A 189 -25.64 -16.68 -7.83
CA GLY A 189 -25.32 -17.53 -8.98
C GLY A 189 -25.91 -18.95 -8.96
N GLU A 190 -26.54 -19.41 -7.89
CA GLU A 190 -27.13 -20.76 -7.79
C GLU A 190 -28.67 -20.74 -7.75
N GLY A 191 -29.27 -20.23 -8.80
CA GLY A 191 -30.74 -20.21 -8.93
C GLY A 191 -31.24 -20.20 -10.36
N GLU A 192 -30.89 -21.26 -11.17
CA GLU A 192 -31.66 -21.68 -12.37
C GLU A 192 -31.52 -23.18 -12.59
#